data_ad5d5e04d909857ad08454fe029d7c14
#
_entry.id   ad5d5e04d909857ad08454fe029d7c14
#
_cell.length_a   1.000
_cell.length_b   1.000
_cell.length_c   1.000
_cell.angle_alpha   90.00
_cell.angle_beta   90.00
_cell.angle_gamma   90.00
#
_symmetry.space_group_name_H-M   'P 1'
#
loop_
_entity.id
_entity.type
_entity.pdbx_description
1 polymer ?
#
loop_
_entity_poly.entity_id
_entity_poly.type
_entity_poly.pdbx_seq_one_letter_code
_entity_poly.pdbx_strand_id
1 'polypeptide(L)'
;MARKSGDWTFLSNHGHVLIALSTAPDARIRDIAEMVGLTERAIHRLLRDMESGGIITRKRRGRRVTYSIDRDRRLRHPIESHRTVGDLVSIFERQLEAARLPAEDRRSRA
;
A
#
# COMPACT_ATOMS: atom_id res chain seq x y z
N MET A 1 1.69 12.53 -10.18
CA MET A 1 1.47 13.98 -9.97
C MET A 1 2.21 14.45 -8.73
N ALA A 2 3.01 15.47 -8.86
CA ALA A 2 3.74 16.01 -7.73
C ALA A 2 2.81 16.85 -6.84
N ARG A 3 2.93 16.69 -5.53
CA ARG A 3 2.18 17.49 -4.58
C ARG A 3 2.85 18.84 -4.39
N LYS A 4 2.05 19.86 -4.20
CA LYS A 4 2.55 21.20 -3.93
C LYS A 4 3.10 21.29 -2.51
N SER A 5 4.04 22.21 -2.30
CA SER A 5 4.53 22.53 -0.97
C SER A 5 3.35 22.95 -0.09
N GLY A 6 3.24 22.37 1.09
CA GLY A 6 2.14 22.63 2.01
C GLY A 6 0.99 21.63 1.91
N ASP A 7 0.91 20.89 0.84
CA ASP A 7 -0.10 19.82 0.74
C ASP A 7 0.27 18.69 1.71
N TRP A 8 -0.74 18.14 2.37
CA TRP A 8 -0.50 17.05 3.29
C TRP A 8 -1.49 15.91 3.06
N THR A 9 -1.11 14.71 3.51
CA THR A 9 -1.94 13.51 3.44
C THR A 9 -2.02 12.88 4.81
N PHE A 10 -3.11 12.16 5.09
CA PHE A 10 -3.24 11.50 6.38
C PHE A 10 -2.23 10.37 6.56
N LEU A 11 -1.86 9.70 5.48
CA LEU A 11 -0.91 8.60 5.56
C LEU A 11 0.45 9.04 5.07
N SER A 12 1.48 8.41 5.62
CA SER A 12 2.86 8.60 5.15
C SER A 12 3.06 7.92 3.81
N ASN A 13 4.20 8.16 3.20
CA ASN A 13 4.55 7.48 1.95
C ASN A 13 4.73 5.98 2.16
N HIS A 14 5.11 5.53 3.36
CA HIS A 14 5.11 4.10 3.68
C HIS A 14 3.71 3.53 3.53
N GLY A 15 2.71 4.22 4.06
CA GLY A 15 1.32 3.81 3.92
C GLY A 15 0.87 3.77 2.47
N HIS A 16 1.25 4.77 1.68
CA HIS A 16 0.89 4.81 0.26
C HIS A 16 1.48 3.64 -0.52
N VAL A 17 2.75 3.30 -0.27
CA VAL A 17 3.40 2.17 -0.94
C VAL A 17 2.75 0.85 -0.51
N LEU A 18 2.44 0.72 0.76
CA LEU A 18 1.78 -0.47 1.28
C LEU A 18 0.42 -0.70 0.61
N ILE A 19 -0.37 0.37 0.47
CA ILE A 19 -1.66 0.31 -0.22
C ILE A 19 -1.47 -0.09 -1.68
N ALA A 20 -0.47 0.47 -2.35
CA ALA A 20 -0.16 0.11 -3.73
C ALA A 20 0.19 -1.38 -3.86
N LEU A 21 1.00 -1.91 -2.95
CA LEU A 21 1.34 -3.34 -2.94
C LEU A 21 0.10 -4.20 -2.74
N SER A 22 -0.81 -3.76 -1.88
CA SER A 22 -2.02 -4.51 -1.56
C SER A 22 -3.03 -4.50 -2.70
N THR A 23 -3.22 -3.35 -3.33
CA THR A 23 -4.26 -3.19 -4.37
C THR A 23 -3.77 -3.50 -5.77
N ALA A 24 -2.45 -3.53 -5.99
CA ALA A 24 -1.85 -3.85 -7.28
C ALA A 24 -0.66 -4.78 -7.08
N PRO A 25 -0.92 -6.06 -6.68
CA PRO A 25 0.17 -6.98 -6.30
C PRO A 25 1.12 -7.34 -7.45
N ASP A 26 0.68 -7.17 -8.68
CA ASP A 26 1.51 -7.44 -9.86
C ASP A 26 2.26 -6.22 -10.38
N ALA A 27 2.08 -5.06 -9.75
CA ALA A 27 2.72 -3.83 -10.19
C ALA A 27 4.23 -3.90 -9.99
N ARG A 28 4.94 -3.34 -10.95
CA ARG A 28 6.41 -3.21 -10.87
C ARG A 28 6.76 -1.94 -10.11
N ILE A 29 8.01 -1.84 -9.70
CA ILE A 29 8.49 -0.66 -8.96
C ILE A 29 8.15 0.64 -9.70
N ARG A 30 8.32 0.65 -11.01
CA ARG A 30 8.01 1.83 -11.82
C ARG A 30 6.53 2.21 -11.72
N ASP A 31 5.65 1.21 -11.73
CA ASP A 31 4.21 1.46 -11.63
C ASP A 31 3.84 2.00 -10.25
N ILE A 32 4.44 1.43 -9.21
CA ILE A 32 4.23 1.90 -7.85
C ILE A 32 4.71 3.34 -7.70
N ALA A 33 5.87 3.65 -8.29
CA ALA A 33 6.41 5.01 -8.27
C ALA A 33 5.44 6.01 -8.90
N GLU A 34 4.82 5.63 -10.03
CA GLU A 34 3.81 6.48 -10.68
C GLU A 34 2.57 6.61 -9.81
N MET A 35 2.07 5.52 -9.25
CA MET A 35 0.88 5.53 -8.40
C MET A 35 1.05 6.43 -7.19
N VAL A 36 2.22 6.38 -6.57
CA VAL A 36 2.50 7.13 -5.33
C VAL A 36 3.01 8.53 -5.62
N GLY A 37 3.57 8.76 -6.80
CA GLY A 37 4.12 10.06 -7.18
C GLY A 37 5.53 10.29 -6.64
N LEU A 38 6.33 9.23 -6.58
CA LEU A 38 7.71 9.29 -6.11
C LEU A 38 8.65 8.67 -7.14
N THR A 39 9.96 8.85 -6.92
CA THR A 39 10.98 8.20 -7.74
C THR A 39 11.08 6.72 -7.37
N GLU A 40 11.59 5.92 -8.30
CA GLU A 40 11.85 4.50 -8.00
C GLU A 40 12.83 4.33 -6.84
N ARG A 41 13.81 5.22 -6.76
CA ARG A 41 14.79 5.20 -5.67
C ARG A 41 14.11 5.40 -4.32
N ALA A 42 13.17 6.33 -4.24
CA ALA A 42 12.40 6.56 -3.03
C ALA A 42 11.54 5.34 -2.68
N ILE A 43 10.93 4.71 -3.67
CA ILE A 43 10.13 3.50 -3.46
C ILE A 43 11.00 2.39 -2.88
N HIS A 44 12.20 2.16 -3.44
CA HIS A 44 13.12 1.15 -2.92
C HIS A 44 13.47 1.40 -1.46
N ARG A 45 13.70 2.66 -1.09
CA ARG A 45 14.02 3.01 0.29
C ARG A 45 12.85 2.70 1.22
N LEU A 46 11.63 3.05 0.80
CA LEU A 46 10.43 2.78 1.61
C LEU A 46 10.18 1.28 1.76
N LEU A 47 10.42 0.51 0.71
CA LEU A 47 10.29 -0.95 0.77
C LEU A 47 11.31 -1.55 1.72
N ARG A 48 12.56 -1.07 1.70
CA ARG A 48 13.59 -1.55 2.65
C ARG A 48 13.21 -1.26 4.09
N ASP A 49 12.65 -0.09 4.35
CA ASP A 49 12.17 0.26 5.69
C ASP A 49 11.13 -0.73 6.18
N MET A 50 10.14 -1.03 5.33
CA MET A 50 9.05 -1.93 5.71
C MET A 50 9.51 -3.38 5.81
N GLU A 51 10.46 -3.78 4.98
CA GLU A 51 11.05 -5.11 5.05
C GLU A 51 11.81 -5.27 6.36
N SER A 52 12.62 -4.28 6.71
CA SER A 52 13.37 -4.27 7.98
C SER A 52 12.44 -4.28 9.19
N GLY A 53 11.31 -3.63 9.08
CA GLY A 53 10.30 -3.61 10.16
C GLY A 53 9.42 -4.83 10.23
N GLY A 54 9.60 -5.80 9.32
CA GLY A 54 8.80 -7.03 9.31
C GLY A 54 7.40 -6.85 8.77
N ILE A 55 7.12 -5.74 8.11
CA ILE A 55 5.79 -5.46 7.54
C ILE A 55 5.60 -6.23 6.24
N ILE A 56 6.66 -6.32 5.44
CA ILE A 56 6.65 -7.02 4.17
C ILE A 56 7.82 -7.99 4.08
N THR A 57 7.66 -9.01 3.24
CA THR A 57 8.71 -9.98 2.92
C THR A 57 8.92 -9.96 1.41
N ARG A 58 10.17 -9.80 1.02
CA ARG A 58 10.57 -9.82 -0.38
C ARG A 58 10.73 -11.25 -0.85
N LYS A 59 10.12 -11.57 -2.00
CA LYS A 59 10.24 -12.90 -2.61
C LYS A 59 10.64 -12.74 -4.07
N ARG A 60 11.55 -13.62 -4.49
CA ARG A 60 12.02 -13.63 -5.87
C ARG A 60 11.52 -14.90 -6.57
N ARG A 61 10.94 -14.69 -7.76
CA ARG A 61 10.52 -15.79 -8.64
C ARG A 61 11.13 -15.53 -10.00
N GLY A 62 12.21 -16.25 -10.32
CA GLY A 62 12.95 -15.99 -11.55
C GLY A 62 13.50 -14.58 -11.55
N ARG A 63 13.12 -13.79 -12.55
CA ARG A 63 13.53 -12.39 -12.66
C ARG A 63 12.61 -11.44 -11.95
N ARG A 64 11.49 -11.95 -11.44
CA ARG A 64 10.48 -11.09 -10.83
C ARG A 64 10.62 -11.08 -9.32
N VAL A 65 10.47 -9.88 -8.76
CA VAL A 65 10.44 -9.68 -7.32
C VAL A 65 9.02 -9.29 -6.93
N THR A 66 8.49 -9.98 -5.92
CA THR A 66 7.19 -9.67 -5.35
C THR A 66 7.32 -9.46 -3.86
N TYR A 67 6.31 -8.87 -3.25
CA TYR A 67 6.29 -8.60 -1.82
C TYR A 67 5.02 -9.17 -1.21
N SER A 68 5.20 -9.81 -0.06
CA SER A 68 4.12 -10.39 0.71
C SER A 68 3.94 -9.52 1.96
N ILE A 69 2.71 -9.19 2.29
CA ILE A 69 2.38 -8.32 3.43
C ILE A 69 2.05 -9.19 4.65
N ASP A 70 2.68 -8.89 5.78
CA ASP A 70 2.30 -9.51 7.06
C ASP A 70 1.10 -8.75 7.63
N ARG A 71 -0.08 -9.22 7.33
CA ARG A 71 -1.33 -8.53 7.66
C ARG A 71 -1.63 -8.52 9.16
N ASP A 72 -1.02 -9.43 9.91
CA ASP A 72 -1.23 -9.53 11.37
C ASP A 72 -0.31 -8.60 12.15
N ARG A 73 0.68 -8.01 11.49
CA ARG A 73 1.60 -7.09 12.14
C ARG A 73 0.86 -5.84 12.62
N ARG A 74 1.08 -5.45 13.87
CA ARG A 74 0.45 -4.26 14.42
C ARG A 74 1.10 -2.99 13.87
N LEU A 75 0.30 -1.94 13.75
CA LEU A 75 0.82 -0.64 13.36
C LEU A 75 1.78 -0.15 14.44
N ARG A 76 2.76 0.64 14.04
CA ARG A 76 3.96 0.86 14.86
C ARG A 76 3.82 1.96 15.91
N HIS A 77 3.10 3.01 15.61
CA HIS A 77 2.93 4.09 16.56
C HIS A 77 2.01 3.67 17.69
N PRO A 78 2.30 4.02 18.95
CA PRO A 78 1.46 3.61 20.09
C PRO A 78 -0.02 3.96 19.95
N ILE A 79 -0.33 5.09 19.34
CA ILE A 79 -1.72 5.53 19.19
C ILE A 79 -2.51 4.65 18.22
N GLU A 80 -1.84 3.90 17.38
CA GLU A 80 -2.45 3.06 16.35
C GLU A 80 -2.19 1.57 16.55
N SER A 81 -1.40 1.20 17.56
CA SER A 81 -0.92 -0.18 17.72
C SER A 81 -2.00 -1.19 18.10
N HIS A 82 -3.22 -0.75 18.37
CA HIS A 82 -4.36 -1.65 18.57
C HIS A 82 -4.95 -2.15 17.24
N ARG A 83 -4.46 -1.63 16.12
CA ARG A 83 -4.86 -2.04 14.78
C ARG A 83 -3.69 -2.67 14.04
N THR A 84 -4.04 -3.49 13.04
CA THR A 84 -3.04 -4.23 12.27
C THR A 84 -2.86 -3.61 10.89
N VAL A 85 -1.78 -4.01 10.23
CA VAL A 85 -1.54 -3.67 8.82
C VAL A 85 -2.71 -4.14 7.96
N GLY A 86 -3.24 -5.34 8.24
CA GLY A 86 -4.40 -5.86 7.52
C GLY A 86 -5.64 -4.99 7.66
N ASP A 87 -5.87 -4.44 8.86
CA ASP A 87 -6.99 -3.51 9.07
C ASP A 87 -6.88 -2.31 8.17
N LEU A 88 -5.68 -1.74 8.07
CA LEU A 88 -5.44 -0.56 7.24
C LEU A 88 -5.65 -0.84 5.76
N VAL A 89 -4.96 -1.86 5.22
CA VAL A 89 -5.04 -2.12 3.79
C VAL A 89 -6.42 -2.60 3.35
N SER A 90 -7.15 -3.28 4.22
CA SER A 90 -8.47 -3.82 3.87
C SER A 90 -9.49 -2.71 3.58
N ILE A 91 -9.32 -1.52 4.14
CA ILE A 91 -10.17 -0.37 3.82
C ILE A 91 -10.09 -0.07 2.32
N PHE A 92 -8.88 -0.06 1.78
CA PHE A 92 -8.64 0.30 0.38
C PHE A 92 -8.93 -0.86 -0.56
N GLU A 93 -8.71 -2.09 -0.11
CA GLU A 93 -9.04 -3.27 -0.88
C GLU A 93 -10.56 -3.38 -1.10
N ARG A 94 -11.34 -3.09 -0.08
CA ARG A 94 -12.80 -3.08 -0.20
C ARG A 94 -13.29 -2.01 -1.17
N GLN A 95 -12.64 -0.85 -1.15
CA GLN A 95 -12.98 0.23 -2.08
C GLN A 95 -12.73 -0.21 -3.52
N LEU A 96 -11.59 -0.85 -3.77
CA LEU A 96 -11.25 -1.36 -5.09
C LEU A 96 -12.24 -2.43 -5.55
N GLU A 97 -12.60 -3.36 -4.66
CA GLU A 97 -13.56 -4.40 -4.95
C GLU A 97 -14.92 -3.82 -5.28
N ALA A 98 -15.38 -2.84 -4.51
CA ALA A 98 -16.65 -2.16 -4.76
C ALA A 98 -16.65 -1.48 -6.13
N ALA A 99 -15.52 -0.89 -6.54
CA ALA A 99 -15.40 -0.25 -7.84
C ALA A 99 -15.49 -1.23 -9.01
N ARG A 100 -15.24 -2.52 -8.77
CA ARG A 100 -15.34 -3.57 -9.80
C ARG A 100 -16.74 -4.13 -9.94
N LEU A 101 -17.63 -3.80 -9.02
CA LEU A 101 -19.01 -4.30 -9.07
C LEU A 101 -19.84 -3.50 -10.08
N PRO A 102 -20.94 -4.08 -10.60
CA PRO A 102 -21.89 -3.32 -11.40
C PRO A 102 -22.40 -2.11 -10.62
N ALA A 103 -22.82 -1.08 -11.36
CA ALA A 103 -23.29 0.17 -10.75
C ALA A 103 -24.43 -0.03 -9.75
N GLU A 104 -25.31 -0.97 -10.02
CA GLU A 104 -26.44 -1.29 -9.14
C GLU A 104 -25.95 -1.80 -7.78
N ASP A 105 -24.98 -2.71 -7.79
CA ASP A 105 -24.43 -3.27 -6.58
C ASP A 105 -23.68 -2.22 -5.78
N ARG A 106 -22.97 -1.33 -6.47
CA ARG A 106 -22.27 -0.23 -5.80
C ARG A 106 -23.23 0.69 -5.06
N ARG A 107 -24.37 0.98 -5.67
CA ARG A 107 -25.38 1.83 -5.02
C ARG A 107 -26.00 1.16 -3.81
N SER A 108 -26.22 -0.13 -3.86
CA SER A 108 -26.78 -0.85 -2.72
C SER A 108 -25.82 -0.94 -1.54
N ARG A 109 -24.53 -0.71 -1.74
CA ARG A 109 -23.51 -0.72 -0.71
C ARG A 109 -23.23 0.66 -0.10
N ALA A 110 -23.74 1.70 -0.70
CA ALA A 110 -23.48 3.08 -0.28
C ALA A 110 -24.19 3.45 1.06
#